data_912689c2bdcacd11e124afc5b00536cc
#
_entry.id   912689c2bdcacd11e124afc5b00536cc
#
_cell.length_a   1.000
_cell.length_b   1.000
_cell.length_c   1.000
_cell.angle_alpha   90.00
_cell.angle_beta   90.00
_cell.angle_gamma   90.00
#
_symmetry.space_group_name_H-M   'P 1'
#
loop_
_entity.id
_entity.type
_entity.pdbx_description
1 polymer ?
#
loop_
_entity_poly.entity_id
_entity_poly.type
_entity_poly.pdbx_seq_one_letter_code
_entity_poly.pdbx_strand_id
1 'polypeptide(L)'
;MSLKSLNKTQKAAVEAIDGPVLIFAGAGSGKTRVLTHKLYYLVDEGLFKPEEILAVTFTNKAAKEMKERVMKLLKTNELDLSMGTFHSICARILREDIEVLGFSRHFAIYDVKDQLDLIKVLFEEFEISKTLITPNQLRNQISLFKNKMMDPAAVDRKSRTILEKTVSKIYMEYQKNLKLNDALDFDDLLTFPLNIFEKKPTVLKKYQKRWKYILVDEYQDTNRAQFQFLTNLV
;
A
#
# COMPACT_ATOMS: atom_id res chain seq x y z
N MET A 1 -0.12 32.56 7.56
CA MET A 1 1.38 32.80 7.57
C MET A 1 2.16 31.86 6.66
N SER A 2 1.66 30.68 6.35
CA SER A 2 2.45 29.62 5.68
C SER A 2 2.63 29.77 4.18
N LEU A 3 1.66 30.27 3.42
CA LEU A 3 1.77 30.38 1.96
C LEU A 3 2.70 31.50 1.48
N LYS A 4 3.05 32.49 2.35
CA LYS A 4 3.97 33.58 2.02
C LYS A 4 5.40 33.12 1.76
N SER A 5 5.76 31.94 2.21
CA SER A 5 7.09 31.37 2.03
C SER A 5 7.25 30.54 0.74
N LEU A 6 6.17 30.38 -0.02
CA LEU A 6 6.14 29.64 -1.28
C LEU A 6 6.34 30.59 -2.47
N ASN A 7 7.01 30.09 -3.51
CA ASN A 7 7.04 30.80 -4.79
C ASN A 7 5.67 30.70 -5.50
N LYS A 8 5.49 31.47 -6.58
CA LYS A 8 4.22 31.58 -7.31
C LYS A 8 3.70 30.20 -7.78
N THR A 9 4.56 29.36 -8.35
CA THR A 9 4.21 28.04 -8.86
C THR A 9 3.85 27.07 -7.73
N GLN A 10 4.62 27.07 -6.65
CA GLN A 10 4.34 26.26 -5.46
C GLN A 10 3.01 26.67 -4.81
N LYS A 11 2.73 27.97 -4.74
CA LYS A 11 1.47 28.49 -4.21
C LYS A 11 0.29 28.04 -5.07
N ALA A 12 0.36 28.16 -6.39
CA ALA A 12 -0.66 27.68 -7.31
C ALA A 12 -0.92 26.18 -7.16
N ALA A 13 0.13 25.36 -6.98
CA ALA A 13 0.00 23.93 -6.74
C ALA A 13 -0.69 23.59 -5.40
N VAL A 14 -0.46 24.42 -4.36
CA VAL A 14 -1.14 24.26 -3.06
C VAL A 14 -2.62 24.64 -3.16
N GLU A 15 -2.95 25.71 -3.89
CA GLU A 15 -4.33 26.22 -4.01
C GLU A 15 -5.19 25.44 -5.03
N ALA A 16 -4.59 24.64 -5.93
CA ALA A 16 -5.30 23.78 -6.87
C ALA A 16 -5.91 22.58 -6.13
N ILE A 17 -7.19 22.64 -5.77
CA ILE A 17 -7.88 21.63 -4.96
C ILE A 17 -8.91 20.80 -5.74
N ASP A 18 -9.40 21.29 -6.86
CA ASP A 18 -10.44 20.65 -7.64
C ASP A 18 -9.88 19.65 -8.66
N GLY A 19 -10.47 18.44 -8.68
CA GLY A 19 -10.09 17.38 -9.60
C GLY A 19 -8.69 16.78 -9.34
N PRO A 20 -8.20 15.91 -10.23
CA PRO A 20 -6.89 15.29 -10.11
C PRO A 20 -5.79 16.31 -10.46
N VAL A 21 -4.87 16.52 -9.54
CA VAL A 21 -3.73 17.44 -9.69
C VAL A 21 -2.43 16.65 -9.69
N LEU A 22 -1.66 16.74 -10.77
CA LEU A 22 -0.32 16.16 -10.87
C LEU A 22 0.74 17.24 -10.86
N ILE A 23 1.70 17.15 -9.94
CA ILE A 23 2.77 18.10 -9.75
C ILE A 23 4.10 17.52 -10.27
N PHE A 24 4.56 18.00 -11.41
CA PHE A 24 5.89 17.66 -11.92
C PHE A 24 6.93 18.60 -11.33
N ALA A 25 7.91 18.00 -10.64
CA ALA A 25 8.94 18.81 -9.99
C ALA A 25 10.25 18.02 -9.90
N GLY A 26 11.36 18.65 -10.28
CA GLY A 26 12.69 18.06 -10.21
C GLY A 26 13.16 17.82 -8.77
N ALA A 27 14.29 17.11 -8.62
CA ALA A 27 14.93 16.94 -7.32
C ALA A 27 15.28 18.30 -6.70
N GLY A 28 15.05 18.47 -5.41
CA GLY A 28 15.33 19.73 -4.69
C GLY A 28 14.36 20.89 -4.96
N SER A 29 13.35 20.72 -5.82
CA SER A 29 12.36 21.77 -6.13
C SER A 29 11.37 22.07 -5.00
N GLY A 30 11.34 21.21 -3.95
CA GLY A 30 10.48 21.37 -2.79
C GLY A 30 9.15 20.64 -2.88
N LYS A 31 9.05 19.50 -3.60
CA LYS A 31 7.85 18.65 -3.68
C LYS A 31 7.22 18.41 -2.31
N THR A 32 8.00 17.85 -1.39
CA THR A 32 7.53 17.56 -0.01
C THR A 32 7.06 18.84 0.71
N ARG A 33 7.70 20.00 0.43
CA ARG A 33 7.26 21.27 0.98
C ARG A 33 5.88 21.66 0.44
N VAL A 34 5.64 21.50 -0.85
CA VAL A 34 4.33 21.77 -1.48
C VAL A 34 3.26 20.86 -0.86
N LEU A 35 3.52 19.55 -0.74
CA LEU A 35 2.57 18.60 -0.12
C LEU A 35 2.28 18.96 1.34
N THR A 36 3.30 19.31 2.13
CA THR A 36 3.13 19.73 3.53
C THR A 36 2.27 20.99 3.62
N HIS A 37 2.50 21.99 2.75
CA HIS A 37 1.72 23.21 2.76
C HIS A 37 0.30 23.00 2.20
N LYS A 38 0.13 22.05 1.28
CA LYS A 38 -1.19 21.66 0.80
C LYS A 38 -2.04 21.01 1.91
N LEU A 39 -1.46 20.08 2.67
CA LEU A 39 -2.11 19.51 3.86
C LEU A 39 -2.49 20.59 4.86
N TYR A 40 -1.55 21.49 5.17
CA TYR A 40 -1.82 22.64 6.03
C TYR A 40 -2.99 23.47 5.49
N TYR A 41 -2.98 23.83 4.21
CA TYR A 41 -4.00 24.67 3.56
C TYR A 41 -5.38 24.02 3.62
N LEU A 42 -5.48 22.73 3.30
CA LEU A 42 -6.75 22.00 3.32
C LEU A 42 -7.41 22.00 4.71
N VAL A 43 -6.61 21.93 5.76
CA VAL A 43 -7.08 21.89 7.16
C VAL A 43 -7.31 23.30 7.70
N ASP A 44 -6.36 24.23 7.51
CA ASP A 44 -6.39 25.61 8.04
C ASP A 44 -7.54 26.43 7.46
N GLU A 45 -7.85 26.25 6.16
CA GLU A 45 -8.98 26.91 5.49
C GLU A 45 -10.33 26.18 5.74
N GLY A 46 -10.33 25.08 6.53
CA GLY A 46 -11.53 24.31 6.84
C GLY A 46 -12.18 23.60 5.65
N LEU A 47 -11.41 23.36 4.58
CA LEU A 47 -11.89 22.70 3.36
C LEU A 47 -12.16 21.20 3.60
N PHE A 48 -11.30 20.55 4.40
CA PHE A 48 -11.45 19.17 4.82
C PHE A 48 -11.02 19.02 6.27
N LYS A 49 -11.71 18.13 7.00
CA LYS A 49 -11.25 17.73 8.32
C LYS A 49 -10.02 16.82 8.20
N PRO A 50 -9.09 16.80 9.17
CA PRO A 50 -7.90 15.95 9.12
C PRO A 50 -8.21 14.47 8.86
N GLU A 51 -9.25 13.92 9.49
CA GLU A 51 -9.69 12.53 9.33
C GLU A 51 -10.22 12.21 7.93
N GLU A 52 -10.60 13.23 7.14
CA GLU A 52 -11.07 13.09 5.76
C GLU A 52 -9.94 13.07 4.72
N ILE A 53 -8.71 13.27 5.17
CA ILE A 53 -7.53 13.32 4.28
C ILE A 53 -6.70 12.05 4.44
N LEU A 54 -6.36 11.43 3.31
CA LEU A 54 -5.36 10.37 3.21
C LEU A 54 -4.08 10.92 2.59
N ALA A 55 -2.96 10.81 3.26
CA ALA A 55 -1.65 11.18 2.73
C ALA A 55 -0.73 9.96 2.70
N VAL A 56 -0.29 9.57 1.52
CA VAL A 56 0.53 8.38 1.30
C VAL A 56 1.93 8.77 0.87
N THR A 57 2.94 8.16 1.51
CA THR A 57 4.36 8.33 1.20
C THR A 57 5.03 6.98 0.99
N PHE A 58 6.26 6.95 0.45
CA PHE A 58 6.99 5.71 0.24
C PHE A 58 7.75 5.22 1.48
N THR A 59 8.07 6.09 2.43
CA THR A 59 8.82 5.71 3.62
C THR A 59 8.14 6.20 4.91
N ASN A 60 8.24 5.41 5.96
CA ASN A 60 7.73 5.80 7.28
C ASN A 60 8.41 7.06 7.82
N LYS A 61 9.69 7.27 7.49
CA LYS A 61 10.43 8.49 7.84
C LYS A 61 9.80 9.72 7.18
N ALA A 62 9.54 9.67 5.87
CA ALA A 62 8.90 10.77 5.14
C ALA A 62 7.49 11.08 5.69
N ALA A 63 6.70 10.05 5.98
CA ALA A 63 5.38 10.22 6.60
C ALA A 63 5.48 10.94 7.96
N LYS A 64 6.38 10.49 8.83
CA LYS A 64 6.60 11.08 10.14
C LYS A 64 7.04 12.54 10.04
N GLU A 65 8.05 12.82 9.23
CA GLU A 65 8.55 14.19 9.03
C GLU A 65 7.47 15.12 8.46
N MET A 66 6.68 14.64 7.50
CA MET A 66 5.59 15.41 6.92
C MET A 66 4.51 15.72 7.97
N LYS A 67 4.11 14.74 8.79
CA LYS A 67 3.14 14.91 9.87
C LYS A 67 3.63 15.94 10.89
N GLU A 68 4.87 15.85 11.35
CA GLU A 68 5.48 16.79 12.30
C GLU A 68 5.50 18.24 11.73
N ARG A 69 5.81 18.39 10.45
CA ARG A 69 5.80 19.71 9.78
C ARG A 69 4.39 20.29 9.69
N VAL A 70 3.39 19.47 9.35
CA VAL A 70 1.98 19.92 9.29
C VAL A 70 1.50 20.32 10.68
N MET A 71 1.75 19.51 11.73
CA MET A 71 1.41 19.83 13.11
C MET A 71 2.05 21.15 13.57
N LYS A 72 3.33 21.37 13.22
CA LYS A 72 4.02 22.63 13.54
C LYS A 72 3.37 23.84 12.83
N LEU A 73 2.94 23.66 11.58
CA LEU A 73 2.25 24.73 10.82
C LEU A 73 0.87 25.05 11.42
N LEU A 74 0.12 24.02 11.80
CA LEU A 74 -1.20 24.15 12.44
C LEU A 74 -1.13 24.56 13.91
N LYS A 75 0.08 24.57 14.50
CA LYS A 75 0.31 24.83 15.93
C LYS A 75 -0.49 23.89 16.84
N THR A 76 -0.58 22.63 16.48
CA THR A 76 -1.24 21.56 17.25
C THR A 76 -0.26 20.46 17.61
N ASN A 77 -0.51 19.79 18.73
CA ASN A 77 0.24 18.61 19.17
C ASN A 77 -0.46 17.30 18.75
N GLU A 78 -1.70 17.38 18.28
CA GLU A 78 -2.50 16.25 17.84
C GLU A 78 -3.08 16.51 16.47
N LEU A 79 -3.01 15.49 15.60
CA LEU A 79 -3.55 15.56 14.26
C LEU A 79 -4.04 14.16 13.86
N ASP A 80 -5.36 14.01 13.78
CA ASP A 80 -6.00 12.76 13.32
C ASP A 80 -6.03 12.73 11.78
N LEU A 81 -4.84 12.61 11.20
CA LEU A 81 -4.63 12.52 9.76
C LEU A 81 -4.25 11.09 9.39
N SER A 82 -4.96 10.51 8.42
CA SER A 82 -4.58 9.21 7.86
C SER A 82 -3.31 9.36 7.01
N MET A 83 -2.14 9.21 7.64
CA MET A 83 -0.85 9.34 6.98
C MET A 83 0.03 8.11 7.22
N GLY A 84 0.75 7.69 6.18
CA GLY A 84 1.69 6.57 6.27
C GLY A 84 2.17 6.11 4.90
N THR A 85 2.84 4.95 4.89
CA THR A 85 3.15 4.25 3.64
C THR A 85 1.94 3.47 3.13
N PHE A 86 1.92 3.10 1.85
CA PHE A 86 0.88 2.21 1.30
C PHE A 86 0.66 0.99 2.19
N HIS A 87 1.75 0.30 2.56
CA HIS A 87 1.67 -0.89 3.42
C HIS A 87 1.05 -0.59 4.80
N SER A 88 1.42 0.53 5.42
CA SER A 88 0.88 0.88 6.74
C SER A 88 -0.60 1.28 6.69
N ILE A 89 -1.05 1.95 5.63
CA ILE A 89 -2.46 2.26 5.40
C ILE A 89 -3.24 0.98 5.13
N CYS A 90 -2.76 0.14 4.23
CA CYS A 90 -3.36 -1.14 3.88
C CYS A 90 -3.43 -2.09 5.10
N ALA A 91 -2.37 -2.16 5.91
CA ALA A 91 -2.37 -2.94 7.14
C ALA A 91 -3.46 -2.46 8.13
N ARG A 92 -3.70 -1.15 8.26
CA ARG A 92 -4.81 -0.61 9.09
C ARG A 92 -6.17 -1.04 8.56
N ILE A 93 -6.39 -0.96 7.23
CA ILE A 93 -7.62 -1.46 6.59
C ILE A 93 -7.81 -2.94 6.91
N LEU A 94 -6.77 -3.74 6.76
CA LEU A 94 -6.82 -5.17 7.04
C LEU A 94 -7.11 -5.46 8.51
N ARG A 95 -6.52 -4.73 9.46
CA ARG A 95 -6.85 -4.86 10.89
C ARG A 95 -8.31 -4.54 11.20
N GLU A 96 -8.99 -3.73 10.37
CA GLU A 96 -10.40 -3.42 10.54
C GLU A 96 -11.33 -4.42 9.84
N ASP A 97 -11.01 -4.87 8.63
CA ASP A 97 -11.97 -5.53 7.74
C ASP A 97 -11.53 -6.88 7.15
N ILE A 98 -10.39 -7.45 7.54
CA ILE A 98 -9.84 -8.68 6.93
C ILE A 98 -10.69 -9.93 7.17
N GLU A 99 -11.56 -9.92 8.17
CA GLU A 99 -12.49 -11.04 8.47
C GLU A 99 -13.34 -11.42 7.25
N VAL A 100 -13.55 -10.49 6.32
CA VAL A 100 -14.20 -10.75 5.01
C VAL A 100 -13.47 -11.84 4.21
N LEU A 101 -12.16 -11.98 4.40
CA LEU A 101 -11.31 -12.99 3.74
C LEU A 101 -11.09 -14.25 4.62
N GLY A 102 -11.66 -14.27 5.83
CA GLY A 102 -11.55 -15.39 6.76
C GLY A 102 -10.21 -15.44 7.50
N PHE A 103 -9.60 -14.30 7.76
CA PHE A 103 -8.45 -14.13 8.65
C PHE A 103 -8.88 -13.45 9.95
N SER A 104 -8.11 -13.61 11.01
CA SER A 104 -8.25 -12.83 12.23
C SER A 104 -7.69 -11.41 12.04
N ARG A 105 -8.23 -10.44 12.78
CA ARG A 105 -7.64 -9.08 12.84
C ARG A 105 -6.25 -9.05 13.44
N HIS A 106 -5.85 -10.11 14.14
CA HIS A 106 -4.55 -10.25 14.80
C HIS A 106 -3.53 -11.01 13.97
N PHE A 107 -3.76 -11.14 12.65
CA PHE A 107 -2.88 -11.86 11.73
C PHE A 107 -1.40 -11.48 11.93
N ALA A 108 -0.50 -12.45 11.75
CA ALA A 108 0.94 -12.20 11.72
C ALA A 108 1.35 -11.60 10.36
N ILE A 109 2.44 -10.83 10.35
CA ILE A 109 3.07 -10.35 9.11
C ILE A 109 4.41 -11.05 8.97
N TYR A 110 4.52 -11.91 7.96
CA TYR A 110 5.75 -12.64 7.67
C TYR A 110 6.74 -11.72 6.98
N ASP A 111 7.92 -11.58 7.57
CA ASP A 111 9.05 -10.92 6.94
C ASP A 111 9.73 -11.83 5.88
N VAL A 112 10.82 -11.35 5.29
CA VAL A 112 11.57 -12.10 4.26
C VAL A 112 12.08 -13.43 4.79
N LYS A 113 12.48 -13.47 6.07
CA LYS A 113 13.01 -14.69 6.71
C LYS A 113 11.90 -15.70 6.91
N ASP A 114 10.76 -15.26 7.46
CA ASP A 114 9.60 -16.12 7.69
C ASP A 114 9.08 -16.73 6.38
N GLN A 115 8.99 -15.91 5.32
CA GLN A 115 8.60 -16.35 3.97
C GLN A 115 9.56 -17.44 3.45
N LEU A 116 10.88 -17.22 3.58
CA LEU A 116 11.87 -18.18 3.12
C LEU A 116 11.87 -19.48 3.93
N ASP A 117 11.63 -19.39 5.23
CA ASP A 117 11.57 -20.58 6.08
C ASP A 117 10.33 -21.42 5.74
N LEU A 118 9.17 -20.79 5.51
CA LEU A 118 7.98 -21.50 4.99
C LEU A 118 8.26 -22.13 3.61
N ILE A 119 8.89 -21.41 2.69
CA ILE A 119 9.24 -21.93 1.36
C ILE A 119 10.18 -23.11 1.45
N LYS A 120 11.18 -23.11 2.36
CA LYS A 120 12.07 -24.25 2.56
C LYS A 120 11.33 -25.50 3.03
N VAL A 121 10.38 -25.35 3.95
CA VAL A 121 9.52 -26.46 4.40
C VAL A 121 8.74 -27.03 3.21
N LEU A 122 8.15 -26.19 2.37
CA LEU A 122 7.45 -26.64 1.16
C LEU A 122 8.39 -27.30 0.14
N PHE A 123 9.65 -26.86 0.03
CA PHE A 123 10.64 -27.51 -0.83
C PHE A 123 10.94 -28.94 -0.39
N GLU A 124 11.02 -29.17 0.91
CA GLU A 124 11.23 -30.51 1.48
C GLU A 124 9.98 -31.38 1.31
N GLU A 125 8.80 -30.85 1.63
CA GLU A 125 7.52 -31.57 1.52
C GLU A 125 7.21 -32.02 0.08
N PHE A 126 7.52 -31.16 -0.90
CA PHE A 126 7.23 -31.42 -2.32
C PHE A 126 8.46 -31.92 -3.11
N GLU A 127 9.55 -32.26 -2.42
CA GLU A 127 10.80 -32.78 -3.01
C GLU A 127 11.34 -31.91 -4.17
N ILE A 128 11.27 -30.58 -4.02
CA ILE A 128 11.67 -29.65 -5.07
C ILE A 128 13.19 -29.56 -5.16
N SER A 129 13.73 -29.90 -6.32
CA SER A 129 15.16 -29.77 -6.59
C SER A 129 15.60 -28.30 -6.61
N LYS A 130 16.62 -27.97 -5.80
CA LYS A 130 17.24 -26.64 -5.77
C LYS A 130 17.98 -26.30 -7.09
N THR A 131 18.23 -27.30 -7.95
CA THR A 131 18.78 -27.08 -9.30
C THR A 131 17.71 -26.57 -10.27
N LEU A 132 16.44 -26.85 -10.01
CA LEU A 132 15.31 -26.38 -10.81
C LEU A 132 14.99 -24.91 -10.50
N ILE A 133 14.89 -24.59 -9.21
CA ILE A 133 14.62 -23.25 -8.70
C ILE A 133 15.10 -23.16 -7.23
N THR A 134 15.65 -22.02 -6.83
CA THR A 134 16.02 -21.80 -5.43
C THR A 134 14.87 -21.18 -4.63
N PRO A 135 14.83 -21.34 -3.28
CA PRO A 135 13.83 -20.70 -2.44
C PRO A 135 13.72 -19.18 -2.64
N ASN A 136 14.84 -18.48 -2.81
CA ASN A 136 14.86 -17.04 -3.08
C ASN A 136 14.25 -16.70 -4.45
N GLN A 137 14.55 -17.49 -5.47
CA GLN A 137 13.96 -17.28 -6.80
C GLN A 137 12.44 -17.52 -6.76
N LEU A 138 11.99 -18.56 -6.07
CA LEU A 138 10.56 -18.84 -5.91
C LEU A 138 9.85 -17.71 -5.16
N ARG A 139 10.40 -17.25 -4.02
CA ARG A 139 9.85 -16.11 -3.28
C ARG A 139 9.71 -14.88 -4.19
N ASN A 140 10.74 -14.57 -4.97
CA ASN A 140 10.70 -13.44 -5.89
C ASN A 140 9.65 -13.63 -6.99
N GLN A 141 9.46 -14.83 -7.51
CA GLN A 141 8.41 -15.14 -8.49
C GLN A 141 7.01 -14.96 -7.88
N ILE A 142 6.78 -15.45 -6.66
CA ILE A 142 5.52 -15.25 -5.94
C ILE A 142 5.24 -13.76 -5.75
N SER A 143 6.23 -13.00 -5.28
CA SER A 143 6.12 -11.54 -5.14
C SER A 143 5.76 -10.85 -6.46
N LEU A 144 6.40 -11.22 -7.58
CA LEU A 144 6.07 -10.70 -8.91
C LEU A 144 4.62 -11.02 -9.33
N PHE A 145 4.13 -12.23 -9.03
CA PHE A 145 2.74 -12.59 -9.32
C PHE A 145 1.76 -11.77 -8.49
N LYS A 146 1.99 -11.63 -7.18
CA LYS A 146 1.16 -10.80 -6.32
C LYS A 146 1.12 -9.34 -6.79
N ASN A 147 2.28 -8.76 -7.09
CA ASN A 147 2.37 -7.39 -7.62
C ASN A 147 1.65 -7.20 -8.98
N LYS A 148 1.49 -8.27 -9.77
CA LYS A 148 0.70 -8.30 -10.99
C LYS A 148 -0.77 -8.65 -10.75
N MET A 149 -1.20 -8.77 -9.50
CA MET A 149 -2.56 -9.18 -9.12
C MET A 149 -2.94 -10.56 -9.68
N MET A 150 -1.98 -11.49 -9.74
CA MET A 150 -2.19 -12.87 -10.16
C MET A 150 -2.25 -13.79 -8.95
N ASP A 151 -3.42 -14.33 -8.67
CA ASP A 151 -3.59 -15.38 -7.67
C ASP A 151 -2.97 -16.72 -8.14
N PRO A 152 -2.78 -17.70 -7.24
CA PRO A 152 -2.21 -19.00 -7.61
C PRO A 152 -2.96 -19.68 -8.76
N ALA A 153 -4.29 -19.61 -8.79
CA ALA A 153 -5.11 -20.22 -9.83
C ALA A 153 -4.92 -19.52 -11.20
N ALA A 154 -4.74 -18.20 -11.21
CA ALA A 154 -4.43 -17.45 -12.43
C ALA A 154 -3.03 -17.79 -12.97
N VAL A 155 -2.06 -18.03 -12.09
CA VAL A 155 -0.73 -18.49 -12.46
C VAL A 155 -0.80 -19.90 -13.04
N ASP A 156 -1.52 -20.81 -12.39
CA ASP A 156 -1.68 -22.19 -12.85
C ASP A 156 -2.28 -22.29 -14.26
N ARG A 157 -3.36 -21.55 -14.52
CA ARG A 157 -3.97 -21.50 -15.86
C ARG A 157 -3.03 -21.05 -16.98
N LYS A 158 -2.01 -20.25 -16.65
CA LYS A 158 -1.02 -19.72 -17.59
C LYS A 158 0.24 -20.58 -17.70
N SER A 159 0.45 -21.50 -16.77
CA SER A 159 1.63 -22.35 -16.70
C SER A 159 1.70 -23.34 -17.86
N ARG A 160 2.81 -23.37 -18.58
CA ARG A 160 3.06 -24.23 -19.75
C ARG A 160 4.22 -25.18 -19.55
N THR A 161 5.21 -24.78 -18.80
CA THR A 161 6.43 -25.57 -18.53
C THR A 161 6.33 -26.29 -17.18
N ILE A 162 7.18 -27.31 -16.99
CA ILE A 162 7.30 -28.04 -15.72
C ILE A 162 7.66 -27.06 -14.59
N LEU A 163 8.61 -26.16 -14.85
CA LEU A 163 9.01 -25.13 -13.87
C LEU A 163 7.84 -24.24 -13.46
N GLU A 164 7.09 -23.70 -14.43
CA GLU A 164 5.92 -22.84 -14.16
C GLU A 164 4.85 -23.57 -13.36
N LYS A 165 4.55 -24.83 -13.67
CA LYS A 165 3.61 -25.67 -12.92
C LYS A 165 4.09 -25.91 -11.49
N THR A 166 5.40 -26.18 -11.31
CA THR A 166 5.99 -26.34 -9.98
C THR A 166 5.84 -25.05 -9.18
N VAL A 167 6.20 -23.90 -9.76
CA VAL A 167 6.06 -22.60 -9.11
C VAL A 167 4.60 -22.31 -8.74
N SER A 168 3.65 -22.58 -9.65
CA SER A 168 2.22 -22.41 -9.39
C SER A 168 1.72 -23.27 -8.23
N LYS A 169 2.10 -24.55 -8.22
CA LYS A 169 1.75 -25.49 -7.15
C LYS A 169 2.26 -25.02 -5.79
N ILE A 170 3.54 -24.64 -5.72
CA ILE A 170 4.13 -24.17 -4.46
C ILE A 170 3.52 -22.83 -4.04
N TYR A 171 3.22 -21.92 -4.97
CA TYR A 171 2.52 -20.68 -4.65
C TYR A 171 1.14 -20.93 -4.02
N MET A 172 0.39 -21.92 -4.52
CA MET A 172 -0.90 -22.32 -3.95
C MET A 172 -0.74 -22.84 -2.52
N GLU A 173 0.20 -23.74 -2.27
CA GLU A 173 0.46 -24.26 -0.92
C GLU A 173 1.04 -23.18 0.02
N TYR A 174 1.87 -22.29 -0.48
CA TYR A 174 2.37 -21.13 0.26
C TYR A 174 1.21 -20.25 0.78
N GLN A 175 0.28 -19.86 -0.09
CA GLN A 175 -0.89 -19.07 0.31
C GLN A 175 -1.81 -19.82 1.28
N LYS A 176 -1.97 -21.12 1.10
CA LYS A 176 -2.74 -21.96 2.00
C LYS A 176 -2.09 -22.02 3.39
N ASN A 177 -0.78 -22.21 3.47
CA ASN A 177 -0.04 -22.20 4.73
C ASN A 177 -0.07 -20.85 5.43
N LEU A 178 0.09 -19.74 4.68
CA LEU A 178 -0.11 -18.40 5.25
C LEU A 178 -1.50 -18.29 5.89
N LYS A 179 -2.55 -18.76 5.21
CA LYS A 179 -3.90 -18.72 5.75
C LYS A 179 -4.08 -19.62 6.99
N LEU A 180 -3.52 -20.82 7.01
CA LEU A 180 -3.56 -21.72 8.16
C LEU A 180 -2.87 -21.12 9.39
N ASN A 181 -1.82 -20.38 9.17
CA ASN A 181 -1.03 -19.69 10.21
C ASN A 181 -1.60 -18.32 10.59
N ASP A 182 -2.75 -17.93 10.05
CA ASP A 182 -3.32 -16.58 10.19
C ASP A 182 -2.25 -15.49 9.92
N ALA A 183 -1.54 -15.65 8.80
CA ALA A 183 -0.42 -14.80 8.43
C ALA A 183 -0.58 -14.21 7.03
N LEU A 184 0.01 -13.04 6.82
CA LEU A 184 0.14 -12.35 5.54
C LEU A 184 1.61 -12.03 5.28
N ASP A 185 2.03 -12.01 4.04
CA ASP A 185 3.30 -11.39 3.68
C ASP A 185 3.13 -9.92 3.27
N PHE A 186 4.25 -9.25 2.97
CA PHE A 186 4.22 -7.83 2.59
C PHE A 186 3.42 -7.55 1.32
N ASP A 187 3.43 -8.46 0.33
CA ASP A 187 2.66 -8.29 -0.91
C ASP A 187 1.16 -8.46 -0.65
N ASP A 188 0.76 -9.36 0.26
CA ASP A 188 -0.63 -9.54 0.68
C ASP A 188 -1.19 -8.28 1.34
N LEU A 189 -0.37 -7.50 2.05
CA LEU A 189 -0.81 -6.24 2.63
C LEU A 189 -1.36 -5.27 1.58
N LEU A 190 -0.81 -5.29 0.35
CA LEU A 190 -1.28 -4.44 -0.74
C LEU A 190 -2.43 -5.05 -1.54
N THR A 191 -2.45 -6.36 -1.72
CA THR A 191 -3.42 -7.04 -2.59
C THR A 191 -4.73 -7.39 -1.88
N PHE A 192 -4.69 -7.71 -0.61
CA PHE A 192 -5.88 -8.13 0.15
C PHE A 192 -6.91 -7.01 0.37
N PRO A 193 -6.54 -5.73 0.61
CA PRO A 193 -7.54 -4.67 0.61
C PRO A 193 -8.32 -4.58 -0.70
N LEU A 194 -7.66 -4.80 -1.85
CA LEU A 194 -8.31 -4.82 -3.16
C LEU A 194 -9.31 -5.98 -3.28
N ASN A 195 -8.93 -7.16 -2.79
CA ASN A 195 -9.81 -8.32 -2.74
C ASN A 195 -11.01 -8.10 -1.81
N ILE A 196 -10.83 -7.39 -0.69
CA ILE A 196 -11.93 -7.00 0.21
C ILE A 196 -12.86 -6.04 -0.51
N PHE A 197 -12.34 -5.02 -1.18
CA PHE A 197 -13.13 -4.02 -1.90
C PHE A 197 -13.98 -4.63 -3.01
N GLU A 198 -13.41 -5.61 -3.74
CA GLU A 198 -14.13 -6.37 -4.76
C GLU A 198 -15.23 -7.26 -4.15
N LYS A 199 -14.91 -8.05 -3.10
CA LYS A 199 -15.86 -8.97 -2.48
C LYS A 199 -16.96 -8.27 -1.67
N LYS A 200 -16.64 -7.11 -1.09
CA LYS A 200 -17.55 -6.37 -0.21
C LYS A 200 -17.55 -4.86 -0.51
N PRO A 201 -18.26 -4.42 -1.54
CA PRO A 201 -18.30 -3.01 -1.96
C PRO A 201 -18.72 -2.03 -0.85
N THR A 202 -19.43 -2.51 0.18
CA THR A 202 -19.78 -1.68 1.35
C THR A 202 -18.54 -1.25 2.15
N VAL A 203 -17.49 -2.07 2.19
CA VAL A 203 -16.21 -1.73 2.83
C VAL A 203 -15.50 -0.67 2.00
N LEU A 204 -15.47 -0.81 0.67
CA LEU A 204 -14.92 0.23 -0.21
C LEU A 204 -15.62 1.58 0.02
N LYS A 205 -16.96 1.59 0.03
CA LYS A 205 -17.76 2.81 0.29
C LYS A 205 -17.47 3.43 1.66
N LYS A 206 -17.14 2.63 2.68
CA LYS A 206 -16.71 3.11 4.01
C LYS A 206 -15.46 3.99 3.88
N TYR A 207 -14.45 3.52 3.15
CA TYR A 207 -13.19 4.24 2.97
C TYR A 207 -13.31 5.42 2.00
N GLN A 208 -14.11 5.32 0.94
CA GLN A 208 -14.43 6.44 0.05
C GLN A 208 -15.14 7.59 0.79
N LYS A 209 -16.04 7.26 1.73
CA LYS A 209 -16.69 8.26 2.59
C LYS A 209 -15.74 8.86 3.63
N ARG A 210 -14.80 8.06 4.14
CA ARG A 210 -13.81 8.50 5.12
C ARG A 210 -12.79 9.44 4.48
N TRP A 211 -12.23 9.08 3.34
CA TRP A 211 -11.15 9.82 2.69
C TRP A 211 -11.68 10.58 1.47
N LYS A 212 -11.97 11.84 1.66
CA LYS A 212 -12.49 12.73 0.61
C LYS A 212 -11.39 13.41 -0.19
N TYR A 213 -10.17 13.45 0.36
CA TYR A 213 -8.99 14.03 -0.29
C TYR A 213 -7.79 13.10 -0.14
N ILE A 214 -7.12 12.81 -1.25
CA ILE A 214 -5.99 11.88 -1.27
C ILE A 214 -4.76 12.60 -1.81
N LEU A 215 -3.66 12.50 -1.07
CA LEU A 215 -2.35 13.02 -1.45
C LEU A 215 -1.35 11.88 -1.55
N VAL A 216 -0.57 11.84 -2.61
CA VAL A 216 0.45 10.81 -2.83
C VAL A 216 1.78 11.49 -3.12
N ASP A 217 2.79 11.20 -2.32
CA ASP A 217 4.18 11.58 -2.58
C ASP A 217 4.85 10.54 -3.48
N GLU A 218 5.80 10.98 -4.32
CA GLU A 218 6.58 10.14 -5.25
C GLU A 218 5.68 9.20 -6.11
N TYR A 219 4.58 9.74 -6.64
CA TYR A 219 3.58 8.98 -7.41
C TYR A 219 4.17 8.15 -8.56
N GLN A 220 5.28 8.59 -9.16
CA GLN A 220 5.97 7.88 -10.25
C GLN A 220 6.51 6.50 -9.83
N ASP A 221 6.69 6.24 -8.54
CA ASP A 221 7.23 4.98 -8.01
C ASP A 221 6.13 3.97 -7.66
N THR A 222 4.85 4.31 -7.92
CA THR A 222 3.72 3.42 -7.62
C THR A 222 3.70 2.19 -8.50
N ASN A 223 3.53 1.01 -7.88
CA ASN A 223 3.28 -0.24 -8.59
C ASN A 223 1.78 -0.42 -8.94
N ARG A 224 1.46 -1.49 -9.67
CA ARG A 224 0.08 -1.74 -10.13
C ARG A 224 -0.92 -1.89 -8.98
N ALA A 225 -0.57 -2.59 -7.90
CA ALA A 225 -1.47 -2.78 -6.76
C ALA A 225 -1.74 -1.45 -6.03
N GLN A 226 -0.70 -0.64 -5.83
CA GLN A 226 -0.81 0.69 -5.23
C GLN A 226 -1.64 1.64 -6.10
N PHE A 227 -1.43 1.62 -7.41
CA PHE A 227 -2.25 2.40 -8.35
C PHE A 227 -3.72 1.97 -8.29
N GLN A 228 -4.01 0.67 -8.34
CA GLN A 228 -5.38 0.15 -8.23
C GLN A 228 -6.03 0.51 -6.89
N PHE A 229 -5.26 0.51 -5.79
CA PHE A 229 -5.73 0.93 -4.48
C PHE A 229 -6.20 2.39 -4.51
N LEU A 230 -5.40 3.29 -5.07
CA LEU A 230 -5.79 4.69 -5.20
C LEU A 230 -7.03 4.87 -6.09
N THR A 231 -7.07 4.20 -7.25
CA THR A 231 -8.19 4.31 -8.20
C THR A 231 -9.51 3.79 -7.63
N ASN A 232 -9.48 2.84 -6.71
CA ASN A 232 -10.68 2.37 -6.04
C ASN A 232 -11.22 3.40 -5.02
N LEU A 233 -10.37 4.25 -4.46
CA LEU A 233 -10.76 5.20 -3.42
C LEU A 233 -11.31 6.53 -3.97
N VAL A 234 -11.05 6.84 -5.24
CA VAL A 234 -11.51 8.07 -5.91
C VAL A 234 -12.76 7.85 -6.75
#